data_21167cc7e0cd2c8e7ad61a1342802dfb
#
_entry.id   21167cc7e0cd2c8e7ad61a1342802dfb
#
_cell.length_a   1.000
_cell.length_b   1.000
_cell.length_c   1.000
_cell.angle_alpha   90.00
_cell.angle_beta   90.00
_cell.angle_gamma   90.00
#
_symmetry.space_group_name_H-M   'P 1'
#
loop_
_entity.id
_entity.type
_entity.pdbx_description
1 polymer ?
#
loop_
_entity_poly.entity_id
_entity_poly.type
_entity_poly.pdbx_seq_one_letter_code
_entity_poly.pdbx_strand_id
1 'polypeptide(L)'
;MKPFLRILLPAAVCGLLLGACTQRQTTLKFMSYNIRNGRGIDNVQDLGRVAEIINRTAPDIVALQELDSVTGRMAGRFIPGELGEMTGMHARFCRAIDYDGGAYGVGLLSRDEPLAVRRIPLPGREESRVLFVAEFPDYVVCVTHLSLTPEDQRASLPIIRTVTDTCRKPVLLAGDFNMKVA
;
A
#
# COMPACT_ATOMS: atom_id res chain seq x y z
N MET A 1 76.78 41.02 -15.50
CA MET A 1 75.54 40.65 -16.14
C MET A 1 75.14 39.27 -15.60
N LYS A 2 74.09 39.19 -14.71
CA LYS A 2 73.62 37.93 -14.12
C LYS A 2 72.28 37.56 -14.84
N PRO A 3 72.09 36.32 -15.30
CA PRO A 3 70.83 35.92 -15.88
C PRO A 3 69.77 35.69 -14.83
N PHE A 4 68.55 36.27 -15.07
CA PHE A 4 67.38 36.04 -14.26
C PHE A 4 66.74 34.66 -14.64
N LEU A 5 66.65 33.74 -13.68
CA LEU A 5 66.01 32.47 -13.80
C LEU A 5 64.49 32.69 -13.54
N ARG A 6 63.66 32.58 -14.59
CA ARG A 6 62.19 32.58 -14.44
C ARG A 6 61.71 31.18 -14.05
N ILE A 7 61.23 31.07 -12.82
CA ILE A 7 60.54 29.86 -12.33
C ILE A 7 59.05 29.94 -12.80
N LEU A 8 58.70 29.07 -13.71
CA LEU A 8 57.29 28.83 -14.07
C LEU A 8 56.66 27.86 -13.05
N LEU A 9 55.73 28.33 -12.21
CA LEU A 9 54.89 27.46 -11.42
C LEU A 9 53.81 26.83 -12.33
N PRO A 10 53.58 25.52 -12.29
CA PRO A 10 52.41 24.92 -12.92
C PRO A 10 51.16 25.22 -12.09
N ALA A 11 50.16 25.82 -12.71
CA ALA A 11 48.82 25.99 -12.17
C ALA A 11 48.14 24.60 -12.08
N ALA A 12 48.02 24.09 -10.86
CA ALA A 12 47.21 22.89 -10.61
C ALA A 12 45.75 23.26 -10.77
N VAL A 13 45.14 22.83 -11.88
CA VAL A 13 43.70 22.91 -12.10
C VAL A 13 43.02 21.82 -11.24
N CYS A 14 42.55 22.24 -10.06
CA CYS A 14 41.75 21.38 -9.18
C CYS A 14 40.35 21.27 -9.80
N GLY A 15 40.10 20.24 -10.62
CA GLY A 15 38.77 19.91 -11.16
C GLY A 15 37.87 19.43 -10.04
N LEU A 16 36.97 20.29 -9.57
CA LEU A 16 35.85 19.93 -8.71
C LEU A 16 34.90 19.07 -9.56
N LEU A 17 34.99 17.74 -9.41
CA LEU A 17 33.94 16.82 -9.83
C LEU A 17 32.73 17.02 -8.92
N LEU A 18 31.83 17.94 -9.32
CA LEU A 18 30.49 18.01 -8.77
C LEU A 18 29.76 16.75 -9.26
N GLY A 19 29.84 15.67 -8.46
CA GLY A 19 29.01 14.51 -8.62
C GLY A 19 27.56 14.95 -8.45
N ALA A 20 26.87 15.23 -9.56
CA ALA A 20 25.43 15.41 -9.57
C ALA A 20 24.82 14.08 -9.08
N CYS A 21 24.45 14.04 -7.80
CA CYS A 21 23.63 12.99 -7.25
C CYS A 21 22.25 13.14 -7.94
N THR A 22 22.09 12.51 -9.09
CA THR A 22 20.78 12.39 -9.75
C THR A 22 19.94 11.52 -8.83
N GLN A 23 19.16 12.16 -7.98
CA GLN A 23 18.15 11.50 -7.17
C GLN A 23 17.17 10.85 -8.16
N ARG A 24 17.26 9.53 -8.29
CA ARG A 24 16.39 8.75 -9.17
C ARG A 24 14.97 8.90 -8.63
N GLN A 25 14.16 9.71 -9.31
CA GLN A 25 12.76 9.87 -8.94
C GLN A 25 12.05 8.53 -9.18
N THR A 26 11.78 7.81 -8.10
CA THR A 26 11.05 6.55 -8.17
C THR A 26 9.56 6.87 -8.22
N THR A 27 8.91 6.58 -9.34
CA THR A 27 7.45 6.70 -9.46
C THR A 27 6.83 5.40 -8.98
N LEU A 28 5.94 5.48 -7.98
CA LEU A 28 5.18 4.35 -7.46
C LEU A 28 3.76 4.40 -8.02
N LYS A 29 3.34 3.33 -8.70
CA LYS A 29 1.97 3.19 -9.18
C LYS A 29 1.13 2.48 -8.14
N PHE A 30 0.20 3.21 -7.53
CA PHE A 30 -0.62 2.76 -6.43
C PHE A 30 -2.09 2.64 -6.84
N MET A 31 -2.72 1.50 -6.53
CA MET A 31 -4.13 1.21 -6.81
C MET A 31 -4.89 0.96 -5.50
N SER A 32 -6.08 1.54 -5.35
CA SER A 32 -7.06 1.16 -4.33
C SER A 32 -8.24 0.48 -5.01
N TYR A 33 -8.64 -0.71 -4.53
CA TYR A 33 -9.65 -1.50 -5.19
C TYR A 33 -10.52 -2.27 -4.18
N ASN A 34 -11.76 -1.81 -3.98
CA ASN A 34 -12.80 -2.60 -3.33
C ASN A 34 -13.26 -3.67 -4.31
N ILE A 35 -12.96 -4.93 -4.03
CA ILE A 35 -13.21 -6.06 -4.97
C ILE A 35 -14.57 -6.72 -4.77
N ARG A 36 -15.35 -6.33 -3.74
CA ARG A 36 -16.66 -6.91 -3.44
C ARG A 36 -16.64 -8.45 -3.48
N ASN A 37 -15.71 -9.06 -2.75
CA ASN A 37 -15.47 -10.52 -2.74
C ASN A 37 -15.24 -11.14 -4.14
N GLY A 38 -14.67 -10.38 -5.09
CA GLY A 38 -14.52 -10.79 -6.49
C GLY A 38 -15.82 -10.78 -7.29
N ARG A 39 -16.89 -10.15 -6.78
CA ARG A 39 -18.22 -10.12 -7.40
C ARG A 39 -18.40 -8.87 -8.26
N GLY A 40 -18.62 -9.05 -9.56
CA GLY A 40 -18.90 -7.98 -10.49
C GLY A 40 -20.31 -7.36 -10.31
N ILE A 41 -20.61 -6.31 -11.08
CA ILE A 41 -21.94 -5.67 -11.11
C ILE A 41 -23.03 -6.62 -11.64
N ASP A 42 -22.65 -7.62 -12.42
CA ASP A 42 -23.48 -8.71 -12.91
C ASP A 42 -23.74 -9.79 -11.84
N ASN A 43 -23.26 -9.59 -10.60
CA ASN A 43 -23.29 -10.52 -9.49
C ASN A 43 -22.56 -11.85 -9.73
N VAL A 44 -21.77 -11.96 -10.80
CA VAL A 44 -20.89 -13.11 -11.02
C VAL A 44 -19.60 -12.93 -10.20
N GLN A 45 -19.25 -13.95 -9.43
CA GLN A 45 -18.03 -13.99 -8.64
C GLN A 45 -16.91 -14.58 -9.50
N ASP A 46 -15.90 -13.77 -9.79
CA ASP A 46 -14.81 -14.15 -10.68
C ASP A 46 -13.51 -13.39 -10.32
N LEU A 47 -12.60 -14.07 -9.65
CA LEU A 47 -11.29 -13.50 -9.29
C LEU A 47 -10.40 -13.28 -10.51
N GLY A 48 -10.59 -14.02 -11.59
CA GLY A 48 -9.87 -13.83 -12.84
C GLY A 48 -10.08 -12.42 -13.39
N ARG A 49 -11.31 -11.89 -13.33
CA ARG A 49 -11.60 -10.50 -13.73
C ARG A 49 -10.88 -9.47 -12.84
N VAL A 50 -10.80 -9.73 -11.54
CA VAL A 50 -10.06 -8.85 -10.60
C VAL A 50 -8.57 -8.87 -10.97
N ALA A 51 -8.00 -10.05 -11.13
CA ALA A 51 -6.59 -10.23 -11.50
C ALA A 51 -6.27 -9.61 -12.87
N GLU A 52 -7.18 -9.74 -13.86
CA GLU A 52 -7.01 -9.12 -15.18
C GLU A 52 -6.91 -7.59 -15.09
N ILE A 53 -7.77 -6.94 -14.30
CA ILE A 53 -7.74 -5.49 -14.07
C ILE A 53 -6.41 -5.08 -13.46
N ILE A 54 -5.94 -5.82 -12.43
CA ILE A 54 -4.67 -5.56 -11.76
C ILE A 54 -3.51 -5.73 -12.75
N ASN A 55 -3.45 -6.84 -13.49
CA ASN A 55 -2.39 -7.13 -14.44
C ASN A 55 -2.33 -6.11 -15.58
N ARG A 56 -3.49 -5.71 -16.13
CA ARG A 56 -3.56 -4.69 -17.18
C ARG A 56 -3.16 -3.31 -16.67
N THR A 57 -3.50 -2.97 -15.42
CA THR A 57 -3.12 -1.71 -14.79
C THR A 57 -1.66 -1.72 -14.39
N ALA A 58 -1.08 -2.89 -14.11
CA ALA A 58 0.29 -3.11 -13.68
C ALA A 58 0.75 -2.15 -12.55
N PRO A 59 0.06 -2.13 -11.40
CA PRO A 59 0.46 -1.32 -10.26
C PRO A 59 1.66 -1.97 -9.55
N ASP A 60 2.38 -1.15 -8.75
CA ASP A 60 3.40 -1.65 -7.84
C ASP A 60 2.76 -2.13 -6.52
N ILE A 61 1.64 -1.50 -6.14
CA ILE A 61 0.89 -1.81 -4.92
C ILE A 61 -0.60 -1.73 -5.19
N VAL A 62 -1.36 -2.68 -4.61
CA VAL A 62 -2.83 -2.68 -4.60
C VAL A 62 -3.33 -2.76 -3.17
N ALA A 63 -4.05 -1.74 -2.72
CA ALA A 63 -4.84 -1.76 -1.49
C ALA A 63 -6.19 -2.40 -1.78
N LEU A 64 -6.49 -3.54 -1.16
CA LEU A 64 -7.72 -4.31 -1.39
C LEU A 64 -8.70 -4.15 -0.23
N GLN A 65 -9.98 -3.96 -0.54
CA GLN A 65 -11.08 -3.97 0.41
C GLN A 65 -12.08 -5.05 0.03
N GLU A 66 -12.91 -5.45 0.98
CA GLU A 66 -13.89 -6.54 0.89
C GLU A 66 -13.26 -7.88 0.47
N LEU A 67 -12.26 -8.29 1.22
CA LEU A 67 -11.44 -9.45 0.96
C LEU A 67 -11.77 -10.59 1.94
N ASP A 68 -12.09 -11.75 1.42
CA ASP A 68 -12.33 -12.96 2.19
C ASP A 68 -11.06 -13.79 2.36
N SER A 69 -10.98 -14.47 3.50
CA SER A 69 -9.97 -15.48 3.80
C SER A 69 -10.64 -16.71 4.37
N VAL A 70 -10.63 -17.81 3.62
CA VAL A 70 -11.15 -19.14 3.96
C VAL A 70 -12.61 -19.16 4.44
N THR A 71 -13.44 -18.23 3.96
CA THR A 71 -14.88 -18.19 4.29
C THR A 71 -15.67 -19.27 3.56
N GLY A 72 -16.80 -19.69 4.13
CA GLY A 72 -17.71 -20.66 3.52
C GLY A 72 -18.25 -20.18 2.17
N ARG A 73 -18.62 -18.89 2.06
CA ARG A 73 -19.09 -18.28 0.79
C ARG A 73 -18.03 -18.29 -0.33
N MET A 74 -16.75 -18.44 0.04
CA MET A 74 -15.65 -18.60 -0.91
C MET A 74 -15.15 -20.05 -0.97
N ALA A 75 -15.93 -21.00 -0.48
CA ALA A 75 -15.61 -22.44 -0.47
C ALA A 75 -14.28 -22.75 0.23
N GLY A 76 -13.95 -22.03 1.31
CA GLY A 76 -12.73 -22.21 2.07
C GLY A 76 -11.44 -21.75 1.35
N ARG A 77 -11.55 -21.02 0.25
CA ARG A 77 -10.40 -20.53 -0.53
C ARG A 77 -9.70 -19.37 0.17
N PHE A 78 -8.38 -19.34 0.08
CA PHE A 78 -7.58 -18.21 0.55
C PHE A 78 -7.40 -17.17 -0.56
N ILE A 79 -8.39 -16.27 -0.68
CA ILE A 79 -8.51 -15.31 -1.78
C ILE A 79 -7.28 -14.39 -1.92
N PRO A 80 -6.68 -13.86 -0.82
CA PRO A 80 -5.45 -13.06 -0.94
C PRO A 80 -4.33 -13.79 -1.66
N GLY A 81 -4.09 -15.06 -1.30
CA GLY A 81 -3.05 -15.88 -1.91
C GLY A 81 -3.32 -16.14 -3.39
N GLU A 82 -4.54 -16.50 -3.75
CA GLU A 82 -4.92 -16.74 -5.14
C GLU A 82 -4.74 -15.49 -6.02
N LEU A 83 -5.14 -14.31 -5.52
CA LEU A 83 -4.87 -13.06 -6.22
C LEU A 83 -3.37 -12.78 -6.33
N GLY A 84 -2.59 -13.08 -5.29
CA GLY A 84 -1.14 -13.00 -5.33
C GLY A 84 -0.53 -13.86 -6.43
N GLU A 85 -0.96 -15.13 -6.53
CA GLU A 85 -0.52 -16.07 -7.57
C GLU A 85 -0.92 -15.58 -8.98
N MET A 86 -2.18 -15.19 -9.18
CA MET A 86 -2.69 -14.70 -10.47
C MET A 86 -2.01 -13.42 -10.96
N THR A 87 -1.49 -12.60 -10.05
CA THR A 87 -0.88 -11.30 -10.37
C THR A 87 0.65 -11.31 -10.27
N GLY A 88 1.25 -12.40 -9.74
CA GLY A 88 2.68 -12.47 -9.46
C GLY A 88 3.13 -11.49 -8.38
N MET A 89 2.24 -11.14 -7.43
CA MET A 89 2.49 -10.17 -6.37
C MET A 89 2.49 -10.84 -4.98
N HIS A 90 3.26 -10.30 -4.04
CA HIS A 90 3.20 -10.70 -2.64
C HIS A 90 1.87 -10.28 -2.02
N ALA A 91 1.15 -11.22 -1.43
CA ALA A 91 -0.14 -10.97 -0.81
C ALA A 91 -0.03 -10.91 0.72
N ARG A 92 -0.71 -9.93 1.33
CA ARG A 92 -0.89 -9.83 2.78
C ARG A 92 -2.35 -9.55 3.08
N PHE A 93 -2.86 -10.24 4.09
CA PHE A 93 -4.24 -10.09 4.56
C PHE A 93 -4.29 -9.53 5.98
N CYS A 94 -5.25 -8.67 6.24
CA CYS A 94 -5.53 -8.11 7.57
C CYS A 94 -6.99 -8.33 7.92
N ARG A 95 -7.24 -9.24 8.86
CA ARG A 95 -8.57 -9.56 9.36
C ARG A 95 -9.19 -8.36 10.08
N ALA A 96 -10.38 -7.96 9.67
CA ALA A 96 -11.25 -7.05 10.40
C ALA A 96 -12.16 -7.83 11.36
N ILE A 97 -12.86 -8.85 10.85
CA ILE A 97 -13.81 -9.68 11.59
C ILE A 97 -13.61 -11.16 11.27
N ASP A 98 -14.11 -12.03 12.15
CA ASP A 98 -14.40 -13.42 11.84
C ASP A 98 -15.73 -13.45 11.07
N TYR A 99 -15.77 -14.21 9.99
CA TYR A 99 -16.92 -14.25 9.13
C TYR A 99 -17.05 -15.60 8.41
N ASP A 100 -18.23 -16.21 8.49
CA ASP A 100 -18.62 -17.41 7.74
C ASP A 100 -17.58 -18.55 7.79
N GLY A 101 -17.11 -18.86 9.03
CA GLY A 101 -16.10 -19.90 9.27
C GLY A 101 -14.66 -19.53 8.93
N GLY A 102 -14.43 -18.34 8.40
CA GLY A 102 -13.12 -17.78 8.07
C GLY A 102 -12.99 -16.36 8.57
N ALA A 103 -12.41 -15.48 7.75
CA ALA A 103 -12.21 -14.07 8.08
C ALA A 103 -12.53 -13.15 6.89
N TYR A 104 -12.90 -11.91 7.21
CA TYR A 104 -13.15 -10.86 6.25
C TYR A 104 -12.39 -9.59 6.66
N GLY A 105 -11.92 -8.81 5.67
CA GLY A 105 -11.14 -7.62 5.97
C GLY A 105 -10.57 -6.93 4.75
N VAL A 106 -9.35 -6.43 4.93
CA VAL A 106 -8.60 -5.72 3.90
C VAL A 106 -7.30 -6.46 3.57
N GLY A 107 -6.67 -6.13 2.46
CA GLY A 107 -5.41 -6.75 2.06
C GLY A 107 -4.53 -5.83 1.25
N LEU A 108 -3.36 -6.34 0.95
CA LEU A 108 -2.34 -5.69 0.14
C LEU A 108 -1.78 -6.70 -0.85
N LEU A 109 -1.67 -6.31 -2.11
CA LEU A 109 -0.75 -6.94 -3.05
C LEU A 109 0.39 -5.96 -3.34
N SER A 110 1.62 -6.44 -3.41
CA SER A 110 2.79 -5.60 -3.70
C SER A 110 3.85 -6.37 -4.48
N ARG A 111 4.61 -5.67 -5.33
CA ARG A 111 5.73 -6.29 -6.06
C ARG A 111 6.84 -6.69 -5.12
N ASP A 112 7.13 -5.83 -4.14
CA ASP A 112 8.11 -6.10 -3.10
C ASP A 112 7.41 -6.62 -1.83
N GLU A 113 8.07 -7.49 -1.09
CA GLU A 113 7.56 -7.97 0.19
C GLU A 113 7.71 -6.89 1.26
N PRO A 114 6.64 -6.57 2.05
CA PRO A 114 6.76 -5.61 3.14
C PRO A 114 7.67 -6.17 4.25
N LEU A 115 8.48 -5.28 4.84
CA LEU A 115 9.39 -5.60 5.95
C LEU A 115 8.62 -6.01 7.22
N ALA A 116 7.48 -5.37 7.45
CA ALA A 116 6.62 -5.62 8.60
C ALA A 116 5.18 -5.23 8.29
N VAL A 117 4.24 -5.86 9.00
CA VAL A 117 2.82 -5.54 8.92
C VAL A 117 2.23 -5.40 10.32
N ARG A 118 1.28 -4.48 10.50
CA ARG A 118 0.56 -4.25 11.75
C ARG A 118 -0.93 -4.08 11.50
N ARG A 119 -1.72 -4.53 12.45
CA ARG A 119 -3.17 -4.37 12.49
C ARG A 119 -3.53 -3.38 13.60
N ILE A 120 -4.25 -2.32 13.28
CA ILE A 120 -4.76 -1.34 14.23
C ILE A 120 -6.29 -1.39 14.18
N PRO A 121 -6.98 -1.70 15.27
CA PRO A 121 -8.44 -1.68 15.32
C PRO A 121 -8.98 -0.27 15.06
N LEU A 122 -10.06 -0.18 14.30
CA LEU A 122 -10.81 1.05 14.08
C LEU A 122 -12.26 0.85 14.49
N PRO A 123 -12.96 1.93 14.89
CA PRO A 123 -14.38 1.89 15.19
C PRO A 123 -15.24 1.45 14.01
N GLY A 124 -16.28 0.67 14.31
CA GLY A 124 -17.29 0.23 13.36
C GLY A 124 -18.38 -0.52 14.12
N ARG A 125 -19.56 0.11 14.30
CA ARG A 125 -20.69 -0.47 15.07
C ARG A 125 -21.43 -1.54 14.28
N GLU A 126 -21.44 -1.45 12.96
CA GLU A 126 -22.02 -2.48 12.09
C GLU A 126 -21.10 -3.69 11.94
N GLU A 127 -19.78 -3.46 11.87
CA GLU A 127 -18.72 -4.46 11.90
C GLU A 127 -17.39 -3.80 12.29
N SER A 128 -16.53 -4.52 12.99
CA SER A 128 -15.20 -4.01 13.36
C SER A 128 -14.37 -3.66 12.12
N ARG A 129 -13.69 -2.51 12.18
CA ARG A 129 -12.83 -2.01 11.11
C ARG A 129 -11.37 -2.09 11.51
N VAL A 130 -10.48 -1.97 10.52
CA VAL A 130 -9.04 -2.00 10.76
C VAL A 130 -8.31 -1.01 9.89
N LEU A 131 -7.19 -0.51 10.39
CA LEU A 131 -6.12 0.05 9.61
C LEU A 131 -5.02 -1.02 9.49
N PHE A 132 -4.79 -1.48 8.29
CA PHE A 132 -3.68 -2.35 7.95
C PHE A 132 -2.48 -1.50 7.58
N VAL A 133 -1.35 -1.67 8.27
CA VAL A 133 -0.13 -0.90 8.06
C VAL A 133 0.95 -1.84 7.58
N ALA A 134 1.49 -1.60 6.40
CA ALA A 134 2.58 -2.35 5.80
C ALA A 134 3.81 -1.44 5.62
N GLU A 135 4.94 -1.80 6.20
CA GLU A 135 6.18 -1.04 6.13
C GLU A 135 7.07 -1.60 5.03
N PHE A 136 7.55 -0.69 4.17
CA PHE A 136 8.56 -0.96 3.14
C PHE A 136 9.85 -0.18 3.45
N PRO A 137 10.97 -0.45 2.73
CA PRO A 137 12.23 0.26 2.98
C PRO A 137 12.10 1.78 2.96
N ASP A 138 11.37 2.34 1.99
CA ASP A 138 11.33 3.78 1.73
C ASP A 138 9.98 4.45 2.02
N TYR A 139 8.91 3.70 2.30
CA TYR A 139 7.57 4.21 2.54
C TYR A 139 6.76 3.27 3.43
N VAL A 140 5.58 3.74 3.85
CA VAL A 140 4.57 2.96 4.59
C VAL A 140 3.26 3.01 3.81
N VAL A 141 2.59 1.87 3.71
CA VAL A 141 1.25 1.78 3.12
C VAL A 141 0.24 1.50 4.22
N CYS A 142 -0.81 2.30 4.25
CA CYS A 142 -1.95 2.13 5.14
C CYS A 142 -3.19 1.80 4.31
N VAL A 143 -3.85 0.67 4.61
CA VAL A 143 -5.08 0.24 3.93
C VAL A 143 -6.21 0.16 4.95
N THR A 144 -7.36 0.70 4.59
CA THR A 144 -8.56 0.64 5.44
C THR A 144 -9.84 0.45 4.62
N HIS A 145 -10.89 0.05 5.31
CA HIS A 145 -12.28 0.13 4.87
C HIS A 145 -13.08 0.66 6.05
N LEU A 146 -13.47 1.94 6.00
CA LEU A 146 -14.11 2.61 7.13
C LEU A 146 -15.58 2.19 7.28
N SER A 147 -16.14 2.45 8.46
CA SER A 147 -17.55 2.24 8.78
C SER A 147 -18.46 3.02 7.83
N LEU A 148 -19.68 2.53 7.66
CA LEU A 148 -20.76 3.26 6.98
C LEU A 148 -21.31 4.40 7.85
N THR A 149 -21.04 4.36 9.16
CA THR A 149 -21.55 5.30 10.15
C THR A 149 -20.62 6.52 10.28
N PRO A 150 -21.11 7.75 10.05
CA PRO A 150 -20.28 8.97 10.08
C PRO A 150 -19.56 9.23 11.41
N GLU A 151 -20.17 8.83 12.54
CA GLU A 151 -19.55 8.97 13.87
C GLU A 151 -18.31 8.09 14.00
N ASP A 152 -18.39 6.84 13.53
CA ASP A 152 -17.27 5.88 13.57
C ASP A 152 -16.18 6.28 12.57
N GLN A 153 -16.57 6.83 11.41
CA GLN A 153 -15.61 7.41 10.45
C GLN A 153 -14.80 8.54 11.12
N ARG A 154 -15.50 9.49 11.76
CA ARG A 154 -14.85 10.61 12.49
C ARG A 154 -13.97 10.11 13.63
N ALA A 155 -14.42 9.10 14.38
CA ALA A 155 -13.64 8.51 15.46
C ALA A 155 -12.39 7.74 14.97
N SER A 156 -12.40 7.26 13.74
CA SER A 156 -11.24 6.60 13.12
C SER A 156 -10.13 7.58 12.76
N LEU A 157 -10.45 8.85 12.43
CA LEU A 157 -9.48 9.83 11.95
C LEU A 157 -8.33 10.10 12.93
N PRO A 158 -8.56 10.37 14.25
CA PRO A 158 -7.47 10.59 15.19
C PRO A 158 -6.59 9.34 15.37
N ILE A 159 -7.15 8.13 15.27
CA ILE A 159 -6.38 6.88 15.35
C ILE A 159 -5.46 6.76 14.13
N ILE A 160 -6.00 6.95 12.92
CA ILE A 160 -5.24 6.93 11.68
C ILE A 160 -4.13 7.99 11.73
N ARG A 161 -4.48 9.22 12.14
CA ARG A 161 -3.53 10.33 12.25
C ARG A 161 -2.39 10.01 13.22
N THR A 162 -2.69 9.46 14.40
CA THR A 162 -1.65 9.06 15.36
C THR A 162 -0.66 8.07 14.73
N VAL A 163 -1.16 7.10 13.95
CA VAL A 163 -0.31 6.12 13.27
C VAL A 163 0.53 6.79 12.18
N THR A 164 -0.08 7.64 11.34
CA THR A 164 0.62 8.29 10.22
C THR A 164 1.64 9.33 10.69
N ASP A 165 1.32 10.12 11.71
CA ASP A 165 2.20 11.17 12.25
C ASP A 165 3.45 10.58 12.96
N THR A 166 3.38 9.32 13.41
CA THR A 166 4.55 8.62 14.00
C THR A 166 5.47 7.99 12.97
N CYS A 167 5.06 7.91 11.70
CA CYS A 167 5.87 7.36 10.63
C CYS A 167 6.97 8.36 10.22
N ARG A 168 8.22 7.86 10.13
CA ARG A 168 9.36 8.68 9.65
C ARG A 168 9.51 8.66 8.13
N LYS A 169 8.82 7.75 7.47
CA LYS A 169 8.81 7.54 6.02
C LYS A 169 7.53 8.15 5.43
N PRO A 170 7.50 8.50 4.15
CA PRO A 170 6.27 8.86 3.45
C PRO A 170 5.19 7.80 3.65
N VAL A 171 3.95 8.24 3.88
CA VAL A 171 2.79 7.37 4.08
C VAL A 171 1.84 7.49 2.91
N LEU A 172 1.46 6.34 2.35
CA LEU A 172 0.40 6.19 1.37
C LEU A 172 -0.82 5.61 2.07
N LEU A 173 -1.87 6.38 2.21
CA LEU A 173 -3.14 5.93 2.80
C LEU A 173 -4.17 5.74 1.69
N ALA A 174 -4.75 4.55 1.61
CA ALA A 174 -5.80 4.22 0.68
C ALA A 174 -6.87 3.32 1.31
N GLY A 175 -8.03 3.29 0.68
CA GLY A 175 -9.13 2.45 1.13
C GLY A 175 -10.47 2.92 0.60
N ASP A 176 -11.49 2.22 1.02
CA ASP A 176 -12.87 2.67 0.91
C ASP A 176 -13.24 3.43 2.20
N PHE A 177 -13.31 4.74 2.10
CA PHE A 177 -13.59 5.59 3.26
C PHE A 177 -15.08 5.69 3.57
N ASN A 178 -15.96 5.22 2.68
CA ASN A 178 -17.43 5.31 2.80
C ASN A 178 -17.94 6.75 3.08
N MET A 179 -17.11 7.75 2.78
CA MET A 179 -17.42 9.16 2.99
C MET A 179 -18.00 9.76 1.71
N LYS A 180 -19.08 10.52 1.86
CA LYS A 180 -19.59 11.34 0.75
C LYS A 180 -18.76 12.62 0.68
N VAL A 181 -18.35 12.99 -0.52
CA VAL A 181 -17.82 14.32 -0.78
C VAL A 181 -18.98 15.31 -0.63
N ALA A 182 -18.83 16.31 0.25
CA ALA A 182 -19.82 17.35 0.46
C ALA A 182 -19.83 18.32 -0.73
#